data_0e21f2c793491ea3a786c0096d4f65c4
#
_entry.id   0e21f2c793491ea3a786c0096d4f65c4
#
_cell.length_a   1.000
_cell.length_b   1.000
_cell.length_c   1.000
_cell.angle_alpha   90.00
_cell.angle_beta   90.00
_cell.angle_gamma   90.00
#
_symmetry.space_group_name_H-M   'P 1'
#
loop_
_entity.id
_entity.type
_entity.pdbx_description
1 polymer ?
#
loop_
_entity_poly.entity_id
_entity_poly.type
_entity_poly.pdbx_seq_one_letter_code
_entity_poly.pdbx_strand_id
1 'polypeptide(L)'
;STPLSKAEVTMDAGAYKDITDPSVFVKFELKPKQGEDNIYSDKEKVYLLAWTTTPWTLAANTALAINKNLVYAEVKVNGENFIVARDLLEKVLVDEKHQPVKYDLLKQFDGEELVGREYKPLLGENRGKNAHKIWAEDFVSSEDGSGIVHIAPAYGEDDFNMAQKHHIPVVHVLDEKGVYTEGEWLGSLIWDVNKDIAKTLKERGIVWKIKYIKHSYPHCHRCGTKLMYRAHPSWFMDIASMRLDMLKENSDNINWFPEHIKHGRFEKNIEMAPDWNLSRDRFWASPMPVWKGVDKDGKEHIKVVGSFDELYELSGK
;
A
#
# COMPACT_ATOMS: atom_id res chain seq x y z
N SER A 1 -15.30 -9.93 11.91
CA SER A 1 -13.97 -9.35 12.26
C SER A 1 -14.16 -7.88 12.62
N THR A 2 -13.35 -7.39 13.55
CA THR A 2 -13.33 -5.97 13.94
C THR A 2 -11.99 -5.38 13.56
N PRO A 3 -11.93 -4.16 12.99
CA PRO A 3 -10.68 -3.47 12.73
C PRO A 3 -9.85 -3.29 14.01
N LEU A 4 -8.54 -3.38 13.88
CA LEU A 4 -7.58 -3.06 14.92
C LEU A 4 -6.86 -1.78 14.54
N SER A 5 -6.63 -0.90 15.52
CA SER A 5 -5.79 0.27 15.31
C SER A 5 -4.31 -0.14 15.28
N LYS A 6 -3.46 0.68 14.64
CA LYS A 6 -2.01 0.48 14.59
C LYS A 6 -1.40 0.32 15.99
N ALA A 7 -1.92 1.07 16.98
CA ALA A 7 -1.47 1.00 18.37
C ALA A 7 -1.80 -0.33 19.09
N GLU A 8 -2.78 -1.09 18.59
CA GLU A 8 -3.15 -2.40 19.13
C GLU A 8 -2.32 -3.56 18.55
N VAL A 9 -1.55 -3.28 17.49
CA VAL A 9 -0.70 -4.25 16.81
C VAL A 9 0.76 -3.93 17.14
N THR A 10 1.18 -4.25 18.36
CA THR A 10 2.54 -4.00 18.84
C THR A 10 3.31 -5.30 19.06
N MET A 11 4.63 -5.22 18.98
CA MET A 11 5.53 -6.36 19.24
C MET A 11 5.36 -6.88 20.68
N ASP A 12 5.21 -5.97 21.66
CA ASP A 12 5.08 -6.29 23.08
C ASP A 12 3.82 -7.06 23.41
N ALA A 13 2.77 -6.92 22.60
CA ALA A 13 1.52 -7.67 22.78
C ALA A 13 1.58 -9.11 22.22
N GLY A 14 2.73 -9.59 21.73
CA GLY A 14 2.86 -10.89 21.09
C GLY A 14 2.03 -11.02 19.81
N ALA A 15 1.71 -9.88 19.19
CA ALA A 15 0.91 -9.84 17.97
C ALA A 15 1.67 -10.36 16.74
N TYR A 16 2.99 -10.42 16.80
CA TYR A 16 3.81 -10.86 15.67
C TYR A 16 4.22 -12.33 15.82
N LYS A 17 4.07 -13.09 14.75
CA LYS A 17 4.48 -14.50 14.66
C LYS A 17 5.32 -14.73 13.43
N ASP A 18 6.33 -15.56 13.55
CA ASP A 18 7.11 -16.02 12.40
C ASP A 18 6.27 -16.95 11.54
N ILE A 19 6.11 -16.57 10.28
CA ILE A 19 5.41 -17.37 9.28
C ILE A 19 6.27 -17.50 8.01
N THR A 20 5.92 -18.48 7.18
CA THR A 20 6.53 -18.66 5.87
C THR A 20 5.47 -18.47 4.80
N ASP A 21 5.61 -17.39 4.02
CA ASP A 21 4.70 -17.04 2.94
C ASP A 21 5.43 -17.01 1.58
N PRO A 22 4.72 -17.20 0.46
CA PRO A 22 5.28 -17.01 -0.85
C PRO A 22 5.56 -15.53 -1.10
N SER A 23 6.73 -15.23 -1.63
CA SER A 23 7.04 -13.97 -2.28
C SER A 23 7.25 -14.20 -3.76
N VAL A 24 6.86 -13.25 -4.60
CA VAL A 24 6.88 -13.41 -6.04
C VAL A 24 7.54 -12.23 -6.74
N PHE A 25 8.28 -12.54 -7.81
CA PHE A 25 8.75 -11.57 -8.79
C PHE A 25 7.77 -11.56 -9.96
N VAL A 26 7.09 -10.45 -10.17
CA VAL A 26 5.97 -10.31 -11.11
C VAL A 26 6.40 -9.49 -12.31
N LYS A 27 6.02 -9.93 -13.49
CA LYS A 27 6.34 -9.30 -14.78
C LYS A 27 5.20 -8.35 -15.18
N PHE A 28 5.47 -7.05 -15.19
CA PHE A 28 4.56 -6.03 -15.69
C PHE A 28 5.03 -5.58 -17.08
N GLU A 29 4.27 -5.89 -18.12
CA GLU A 29 4.61 -5.57 -19.50
C GLU A 29 4.57 -4.05 -19.71
N LEU A 30 5.72 -3.44 -19.99
CA LEU A 30 5.86 -2.02 -20.26
C LEU A 30 5.22 -1.68 -21.61
N LYS A 31 4.40 -0.63 -21.66
CA LYS A 31 3.87 -0.12 -22.93
C LYS A 31 4.93 0.72 -23.64
N PRO A 32 5.02 0.64 -24.99
CA PRO A 32 5.89 1.52 -25.75
C PRO A 32 5.50 3.01 -25.56
N LYS A 33 6.45 3.92 -25.63
CA LYS A 33 6.16 5.37 -25.69
C LYS A 33 5.55 5.71 -27.05
N GLN A 34 4.65 6.70 -27.07
CA GLN A 34 4.18 7.29 -28.33
C GLN A 34 5.39 7.76 -29.18
N GLY A 35 5.58 7.17 -30.36
CA GLY A 35 6.73 7.45 -31.21
C GLY A 35 7.90 6.45 -31.10
N GLU A 36 7.89 5.53 -30.13
CA GLU A 36 8.85 4.43 -30.01
C GLU A 36 8.39 3.13 -30.69
N ASP A 37 7.22 3.13 -31.33
CA ASP A 37 6.61 1.95 -31.99
C ASP A 37 7.53 1.25 -33.01
N ASN A 38 8.59 1.93 -33.47
CA ASN A 38 9.58 1.39 -34.37
C ASN A 38 10.82 0.81 -33.68
N ILE A 39 11.04 1.03 -32.37
CA ILE A 39 12.23 0.57 -31.63
C ILE A 39 11.91 -0.74 -30.88
N TYR A 40 10.68 -0.86 -30.38
CA TYR A 40 10.17 -2.08 -29.77
C TYR A 40 9.18 -2.71 -30.77
N SER A 41 9.70 -3.47 -31.72
CA SER A 41 8.83 -4.30 -32.57
C SER A 41 8.00 -5.21 -31.66
N ASP A 42 6.78 -5.61 -32.07
CA ASP A 42 5.92 -6.59 -31.36
C ASP A 42 6.65 -7.90 -30.97
N LYS A 43 7.92 -8.00 -31.31
CA LYS A 43 8.77 -9.18 -31.08
C LYS A 43 9.57 -9.13 -29.77
N GLU A 44 9.80 -7.97 -29.16
CA GLU A 44 10.58 -7.89 -27.92
C GLU A 44 9.81 -7.13 -26.82
N LYS A 45 9.06 -7.89 -26.04
CA LYS A 45 8.38 -7.36 -24.84
C LYS A 45 9.38 -7.05 -23.75
N VAL A 46 9.24 -5.90 -23.11
CA VAL A 46 10.02 -5.49 -21.94
C VAL A 46 9.15 -5.55 -20.70
N TYR A 47 9.63 -6.17 -19.64
CA TYR A 47 8.90 -6.35 -18.41
C TYR A 47 9.58 -5.61 -17.24
N LEU A 48 8.82 -4.84 -16.51
CA LEU A 48 9.22 -4.33 -15.20
C LEU A 48 9.06 -5.49 -14.20
N LEU A 49 10.13 -5.84 -13.50
CA LEU A 49 10.12 -6.96 -12.56
C LEU A 49 9.90 -6.46 -11.15
N ALA A 50 8.66 -6.45 -10.66
CA ALA A 50 8.34 -6.03 -9.30
C ALA A 50 8.34 -7.22 -8.33
N TRP A 51 8.75 -6.97 -7.08
CA TRP A 51 8.73 -7.97 -6.02
C TRP A 51 7.62 -7.67 -5.00
N THR A 52 6.91 -8.72 -4.58
CA THR A 52 5.92 -8.60 -3.49
C THR A 52 5.89 -9.85 -2.61
N THR A 53 5.61 -9.65 -1.33
CA THR A 53 5.40 -10.70 -0.33
C THR A 53 3.92 -11.04 -0.14
N THR A 54 3.04 -10.32 -0.82
CA THR A 54 1.58 -10.44 -0.71
C THR A 54 0.94 -10.70 -2.08
N PRO A 55 1.13 -11.90 -2.68
CA PRO A 55 0.54 -12.23 -3.98
C PRO A 55 -0.97 -11.95 -4.08
N TRP A 56 -1.67 -12.06 -2.97
CA TRP A 56 -3.11 -11.79 -2.89
C TRP A 56 -3.50 -10.33 -3.21
N THR A 57 -2.56 -9.36 -3.11
CA THR A 57 -2.86 -7.95 -3.46
C THR A 57 -2.75 -7.66 -4.96
N LEU A 58 -2.19 -8.58 -5.76
CA LEU A 58 -1.96 -8.36 -7.19
C LEU A 58 -3.24 -8.08 -7.98
N ALA A 59 -4.38 -8.64 -7.54
CA ALA A 59 -5.69 -8.36 -8.14
C ALA A 59 -6.13 -6.88 -7.99
N ALA A 60 -5.58 -6.17 -7.01
CA ALA A 60 -5.85 -4.76 -6.75
C ALA A 60 -4.72 -3.84 -7.25
N ASN A 61 -3.82 -4.33 -8.10
CA ASN A 61 -2.76 -3.50 -8.66
C ASN A 61 -3.32 -2.31 -9.43
N THR A 62 -2.85 -1.11 -9.10
CA THR A 62 -3.22 0.11 -9.83
C THR A 62 -2.01 0.97 -10.22
N ALA A 63 -0.82 0.73 -9.65
CA ALA A 63 0.38 1.45 -10.03
C ALA A 63 1.64 0.63 -9.77
N LEU A 64 2.76 1.14 -10.26
CA LEU A 64 4.11 0.76 -9.85
C LEU A 64 4.82 1.99 -9.30
N ALA A 65 5.62 1.78 -8.25
CA ALA A 65 6.52 2.79 -7.71
C ALA A 65 7.98 2.45 -8.02
N ILE A 66 8.74 3.48 -8.35
CA ILE A 66 10.20 3.43 -8.56
C ILE A 66 10.87 4.57 -7.81
N ASN A 67 12.16 4.53 -7.66
CA ASN A 67 12.92 5.67 -7.17
C ASN A 67 13.65 6.33 -8.36
N LYS A 68 13.31 7.59 -8.64
CA LYS A 68 13.88 8.35 -9.77
C LYS A 68 15.39 8.56 -9.68
N ASN A 69 15.94 8.50 -8.47
CA ASN A 69 17.37 8.71 -8.19
C ASN A 69 18.20 7.42 -8.32
N LEU A 70 17.56 6.27 -8.54
CA LEU A 70 18.25 5.00 -8.79
C LEU A 70 18.53 4.81 -10.28
N VAL A 71 19.60 4.09 -10.58
CA VAL A 71 19.89 3.61 -11.93
C VAL A 71 19.19 2.28 -12.14
N TYR A 72 18.49 2.14 -13.25
CA TYR A 72 17.84 0.91 -13.70
C TYR A 72 18.61 0.30 -14.87
N ALA A 73 18.50 -1.00 -14.99
CA ALA A 73 19.10 -1.74 -16.07
C ALA A 73 18.05 -2.58 -16.80
N GLU A 74 18.06 -2.51 -18.11
CA GLU A 74 17.38 -3.47 -18.97
C GLU A 74 18.33 -4.61 -19.28
N VAL A 75 17.91 -5.83 -18.99
CA VAL A 75 18.71 -7.06 -19.16
C VAL A 75 17.91 -8.12 -19.90
N LYS A 76 18.62 -8.94 -20.70
CA LYS A 76 18.01 -10.10 -21.36
C LYS A 76 18.36 -11.38 -20.61
N VAL A 77 17.33 -12.11 -20.19
CA VAL A 77 17.46 -13.36 -19.44
C VAL A 77 16.60 -14.42 -20.13
N ASN A 78 17.21 -15.50 -20.63
CA ASN A 78 16.50 -16.59 -21.29
C ASN A 78 15.56 -16.15 -22.43
N GLY A 79 15.92 -15.07 -23.12
CA GLY A 79 15.12 -14.53 -24.25
C GLY A 79 14.03 -13.53 -23.86
N GLU A 80 13.85 -13.22 -22.59
CA GLU A 80 12.94 -12.16 -22.10
C GLU A 80 13.74 -10.95 -21.61
N ASN A 81 13.21 -9.74 -21.83
CA ASN A 81 13.82 -8.49 -21.38
C ASN A 81 13.18 -8.03 -20.07
N PHE A 82 14.02 -7.77 -19.05
CA PHE A 82 13.59 -7.32 -17.74
C PHE A 82 14.22 -5.97 -17.36
N ILE A 83 13.46 -5.12 -16.70
CA ILE A 83 13.95 -3.90 -16.04
C ILE A 83 13.99 -4.16 -14.53
N VAL A 84 15.15 -3.88 -13.92
CA VAL A 84 15.45 -4.02 -12.48
C VAL A 84 16.37 -2.89 -12.08
N ALA A 85 16.34 -2.45 -10.81
CA ALA A 85 17.38 -1.54 -10.31
C ALA A 85 18.77 -2.19 -10.46
N ARG A 86 19.71 -1.44 -11.04
CA ARG A 86 21.05 -1.96 -11.40
C ARG A 86 21.76 -2.64 -10.23
N ASP A 87 21.70 -2.02 -9.06
CA ASP A 87 22.43 -2.49 -7.87
C ASP A 87 21.79 -3.75 -7.23
N LEU A 88 20.59 -4.12 -7.70
CA LEU A 88 19.88 -5.32 -7.27
C LEU A 88 19.97 -6.50 -8.25
N LEU A 89 20.61 -6.33 -9.41
CA LEU A 89 20.70 -7.37 -10.44
C LEU A 89 21.20 -8.70 -9.89
N GLU A 90 22.32 -8.70 -9.16
CA GLU A 90 22.93 -9.92 -8.61
C GLU A 90 22.04 -10.62 -7.56
N LYS A 91 21.23 -9.85 -6.82
CA LYS A 91 20.29 -10.40 -5.82
C LYS A 91 19.02 -10.95 -6.47
N VAL A 92 18.56 -10.31 -7.53
CA VAL A 92 17.31 -10.65 -8.23
C VAL A 92 17.53 -11.80 -9.21
N LEU A 93 18.59 -11.71 -10.04
CA LEU A 93 18.86 -12.66 -11.11
C LEU A 93 19.57 -13.92 -10.61
N VAL A 94 18.90 -14.61 -9.70
CA VAL A 94 19.31 -15.94 -9.21
C VAL A 94 18.17 -16.93 -9.45
N ASP A 95 18.53 -18.19 -9.71
CA ASP A 95 17.55 -19.28 -9.88
C ASP A 95 16.91 -19.71 -8.52
N GLU A 96 16.09 -20.75 -8.57
CA GLU A 96 15.44 -21.32 -7.37
C GLU A 96 16.43 -21.93 -6.37
N LYS A 97 17.66 -22.26 -6.83
CA LYS A 97 18.76 -22.77 -6.01
C LYS A 97 19.73 -21.68 -5.57
N HIS A 98 19.36 -20.41 -5.74
CA HIS A 98 20.18 -19.22 -5.44
C HIS A 98 21.48 -19.14 -6.25
N GLN A 99 21.55 -19.81 -7.44
CA GLN A 99 22.69 -19.68 -8.33
C GLN A 99 22.47 -18.51 -9.28
N PRO A 100 23.53 -17.72 -9.59
CA PRO A 100 23.44 -16.62 -10.54
C PRO A 100 22.91 -17.07 -11.90
N VAL A 101 21.93 -16.35 -12.43
CA VAL A 101 21.41 -16.56 -13.79
C VAL A 101 22.19 -15.67 -14.74
N LYS A 102 22.67 -16.21 -15.85
CA LYS A 102 23.34 -15.42 -16.88
C LYS A 102 22.38 -14.46 -17.54
N TYR A 103 22.83 -13.24 -17.77
CA TYR A 103 22.09 -12.20 -18.46
C TYR A 103 22.99 -11.37 -19.37
N ASP A 104 22.40 -10.77 -20.37
CA ASP A 104 23.03 -9.76 -21.21
C ASP A 104 22.52 -8.39 -20.77
N LEU A 105 23.43 -7.49 -20.43
CA LEU A 105 23.08 -6.10 -20.12
C LEU A 105 22.83 -5.35 -21.42
N LEU A 106 21.59 -4.89 -21.65
CA LEU A 106 21.20 -4.20 -22.87
C LEU A 106 21.32 -2.68 -22.74
N LYS A 107 20.83 -2.11 -21.63
CA LYS A 107 20.78 -0.66 -21.40
C LYS A 107 20.85 -0.36 -19.92
N GLN A 108 21.41 0.81 -19.57
CA GLN A 108 21.28 1.44 -18.24
C GLN A 108 20.72 2.85 -18.41
N PHE A 109 19.89 3.28 -17.47
CA PHE A 109 19.23 4.58 -17.51
C PHE A 109 18.77 5.01 -16.13
N ASP A 110 18.53 6.30 -15.96
CA ASP A 110 18.05 6.87 -14.71
C ASP A 110 16.56 6.56 -14.49
N GLY A 111 16.15 6.37 -13.24
CA GLY A 111 14.76 6.06 -12.90
C GLY A 111 13.77 7.11 -13.40
N GLU A 112 14.19 8.36 -13.56
CA GLU A 112 13.39 9.44 -14.13
C GLU A 112 12.81 9.09 -15.53
N GLU A 113 13.52 8.27 -16.33
CA GLU A 113 13.04 7.83 -17.65
C GLU A 113 11.80 6.92 -17.58
N LEU A 114 11.55 6.28 -16.44
CA LEU A 114 10.38 5.43 -16.21
C LEU A 114 9.16 6.19 -15.70
N VAL A 115 9.35 7.38 -15.14
CA VAL A 115 8.27 8.14 -14.51
C VAL A 115 7.20 8.52 -15.55
N GLY A 116 5.94 8.25 -15.21
CA GLY A 116 4.79 8.52 -16.06
C GLY A 116 4.57 7.51 -17.18
N ARG A 117 5.48 6.55 -17.41
CA ARG A 117 5.26 5.49 -18.40
C ARG A 117 4.12 4.58 -17.92
N GLU A 118 3.47 3.94 -18.89
CA GLU A 118 2.37 3.01 -18.66
C GLU A 118 2.81 1.56 -18.84
N TYR A 119 2.14 0.68 -18.13
CA TYR A 119 2.27 -0.77 -18.31
C TYR A 119 0.89 -1.41 -18.56
N LYS A 120 0.88 -2.64 -19.08
CA LYS A 120 -0.37 -3.37 -19.29
C LYS A 120 -0.91 -3.88 -17.95
N PRO A 121 -2.24 -3.76 -17.71
CA PRO A 121 -2.88 -4.34 -16.52
C PRO A 121 -2.51 -5.82 -16.36
N LEU A 122 -2.18 -6.24 -15.14
CA LEU A 122 -1.69 -7.58 -14.86
C LEU A 122 -2.74 -8.67 -15.16
N LEU A 123 -3.98 -8.41 -14.76
CA LEU A 123 -5.11 -9.34 -14.91
C LEU A 123 -6.17 -8.83 -15.91
N GLY A 124 -5.78 -7.89 -16.78
CA GLY A 124 -6.63 -7.43 -17.89
C GLY A 124 -7.64 -6.33 -17.55
N GLU A 125 -7.71 -5.85 -16.31
CA GLU A 125 -8.70 -4.88 -15.88
C GLU A 125 -8.20 -3.43 -15.98
N ASN A 126 -8.97 -2.58 -16.65
CA ASN A 126 -8.72 -1.13 -16.65
C ASN A 126 -9.34 -0.51 -15.39
N ARG A 127 -8.51 -0.02 -14.49
CA ARG A 127 -8.93 0.60 -13.22
C ARG A 127 -9.16 2.12 -13.32
N GLY A 128 -9.18 2.67 -14.52
CA GLY A 128 -9.51 4.08 -14.77
C GLY A 128 -8.31 5.01 -14.95
N LYS A 129 -8.59 6.32 -14.91
CA LYS A 129 -7.58 7.36 -15.12
C LYS A 129 -6.50 7.31 -14.02
N ASN A 130 -5.24 7.50 -14.40
CA ASN A 130 -4.05 7.42 -13.55
C ASN A 130 -3.72 6.00 -13.03
N ALA A 131 -4.51 4.97 -13.36
CA ALA A 131 -4.12 3.59 -13.11
C ALA A 131 -3.05 3.12 -14.12
N HIS A 132 -2.29 2.09 -13.70
CA HIS A 132 -1.29 1.39 -14.52
C HIS A 132 -0.18 2.30 -15.06
N LYS A 133 0.22 3.28 -14.22
CA LYS A 133 1.37 4.16 -14.46
C LYS A 133 2.48 3.91 -13.45
N ILE A 134 3.68 4.32 -13.84
CA ILE A 134 4.88 4.28 -12.99
C ILE A 134 5.07 5.66 -12.37
N TRP A 135 5.22 5.69 -11.05
CA TRP A 135 5.40 6.90 -10.27
C TRP A 135 6.71 6.88 -9.50
N ALA A 136 7.27 8.06 -9.25
CA ALA A 136 8.46 8.19 -8.42
C ALA A 136 8.09 8.34 -6.94
N GLU A 137 8.68 7.51 -6.07
CA GLU A 137 8.51 7.59 -4.62
C GLU A 137 9.83 7.27 -3.91
N ASP A 138 10.11 8.02 -2.83
CA ASP A 138 11.38 7.93 -2.11
C ASP A 138 11.48 6.68 -1.21
N PHE A 139 10.34 6.04 -0.87
CA PHE A 139 10.34 4.81 -0.08
C PHE A 139 10.87 3.59 -0.84
N VAL A 140 11.01 3.67 -2.16
CA VAL A 140 11.59 2.59 -2.96
C VAL A 140 13.09 2.56 -2.77
N SER A 141 13.58 1.50 -2.14
CA SER A 141 14.99 1.33 -1.80
C SER A 141 15.75 0.47 -2.80
N SER A 142 17.09 0.57 -2.78
CA SER A 142 18.02 -0.31 -3.49
C SER A 142 18.57 -1.43 -2.60
N GLU A 143 18.00 -1.64 -1.42
CA GLU A 143 18.51 -2.64 -0.48
C GLU A 143 17.86 -4.00 -0.67
N ASP A 144 16.54 -4.01 -0.92
CA ASP A 144 15.74 -5.22 -1.08
C ASP A 144 14.79 -5.14 -2.27
N GLY A 145 14.25 -6.30 -2.66
CA GLY A 145 13.31 -6.43 -3.77
C GLY A 145 13.98 -6.33 -5.14
N SER A 146 13.43 -5.53 -6.02
CA SER A 146 13.89 -5.31 -7.39
C SER A 146 14.08 -3.82 -7.74
N GLY A 147 13.85 -2.91 -6.77
CA GLY A 147 13.77 -1.47 -7.01
C GLY A 147 12.50 -1.02 -7.72
N ILE A 148 11.52 -1.92 -7.87
CA ILE A 148 10.20 -1.66 -8.44
C ILE A 148 9.16 -2.27 -7.51
N VAL A 149 8.24 -1.44 -7.00
CA VAL A 149 7.24 -1.85 -6.01
C VAL A 149 5.86 -1.89 -6.66
N HIS A 150 5.16 -3.00 -6.47
CA HIS A 150 3.76 -3.16 -6.80
C HIS A 150 2.90 -2.36 -5.82
N ILE A 151 1.96 -1.56 -6.32
CA ILE A 151 1.09 -0.67 -5.55
C ILE A 151 -0.36 -1.14 -5.61
N ALA A 152 -0.92 -1.38 -4.42
CA ALA A 152 -2.33 -1.72 -4.21
C ALA A 152 -2.91 -0.82 -3.09
N PRO A 153 -3.40 0.37 -3.41
CA PRO A 153 -3.73 1.44 -2.44
C PRO A 153 -4.71 1.04 -1.34
N ALA A 154 -5.60 0.09 -1.61
CA ALA A 154 -6.54 -0.37 -0.59
C ALA A 154 -5.88 -1.23 0.52
N TYR A 155 -4.63 -1.69 0.35
CA TYR A 155 -4.02 -2.73 1.18
C TYR A 155 -2.61 -2.41 1.70
N GLY A 156 -2.13 -1.18 1.52
CA GLY A 156 -0.87 -0.68 2.06
C GLY A 156 -0.97 0.79 2.46
N GLU A 157 -0.32 1.19 3.56
CA GLU A 157 -0.34 2.57 4.04
C GLU A 157 0.41 3.50 3.08
N ASP A 158 1.63 3.11 2.67
CA ASP A 158 2.43 3.88 1.72
C ASP A 158 1.76 3.92 0.35
N ASP A 159 1.16 2.80 -0.08
CA ASP A 159 0.38 2.68 -1.30
C ASP A 159 -0.82 3.65 -1.30
N PHE A 160 -1.53 3.73 -0.16
CA PHE A 160 -2.66 4.63 0.01
C PHE A 160 -2.23 6.10 -0.04
N ASN A 161 -1.16 6.45 0.70
CA ASN A 161 -0.61 7.81 0.71
C ASN A 161 -0.16 8.25 -0.69
N MET A 162 0.52 7.37 -1.41
CA MET A 162 0.89 7.58 -2.80
C MET A 162 -0.34 7.78 -3.69
N ALA A 163 -1.39 6.98 -3.49
CA ALA A 163 -2.62 7.11 -4.26
C ALA A 163 -3.33 8.44 -4.03
N GLN A 164 -3.36 8.95 -2.81
CA GLN A 164 -3.90 10.28 -2.51
C GLN A 164 -3.08 11.38 -3.21
N LYS A 165 -1.75 11.30 -3.11
CA LYS A 165 -0.83 12.27 -3.73
C LYS A 165 -0.96 12.36 -5.25
N HIS A 166 -1.12 11.23 -5.93
CA HIS A 166 -1.13 11.13 -7.39
C HIS A 166 -2.51 10.90 -7.99
N HIS A 167 -3.57 10.92 -7.16
CA HIS A 167 -4.95 10.64 -7.57
C HIS A 167 -5.09 9.28 -8.28
N ILE A 168 -4.43 8.26 -7.75
CA ILE A 168 -4.51 6.88 -8.23
C ILE A 168 -5.79 6.24 -7.67
N PRO A 169 -6.53 5.45 -8.44
CA PRO A 169 -7.71 4.76 -7.94
C PRO A 169 -7.41 3.80 -6.79
N VAL A 170 -8.22 3.89 -5.73
CA VAL A 170 -8.21 2.95 -4.60
C VAL A 170 -9.22 1.85 -4.90
N VAL A 171 -8.74 0.66 -5.20
CA VAL A 171 -9.59 -0.47 -5.64
C VAL A 171 -9.70 -1.51 -4.54
N HIS A 172 -10.93 -1.76 -4.10
CA HIS A 172 -11.24 -2.80 -3.12
C HIS A 172 -11.69 -4.07 -3.85
N VAL A 173 -10.88 -5.11 -3.81
CA VAL A 173 -11.19 -6.44 -4.36
C VAL A 173 -11.58 -7.45 -3.28
N LEU A 174 -11.56 -7.04 -2.01
CA LEU A 174 -11.87 -7.86 -0.84
C LEU A 174 -12.95 -7.21 0.00
N ASP A 175 -13.77 -8.03 0.62
CA ASP A 175 -14.67 -7.62 1.69
C ASP A 175 -13.93 -7.41 3.03
N GLU A 176 -14.67 -7.09 4.09
CA GLU A 176 -14.11 -6.87 5.44
C GLU A 176 -13.57 -8.14 6.10
N LYS A 177 -13.90 -9.31 5.57
CA LYS A 177 -13.42 -10.60 6.06
C LYS A 177 -12.18 -11.09 5.31
N GLY A 178 -11.76 -10.40 4.24
CA GLY A 178 -10.66 -10.79 3.39
C GLY A 178 -11.07 -11.79 2.30
N VAL A 179 -12.35 -11.82 1.95
CA VAL A 179 -12.89 -12.66 0.87
C VAL A 179 -12.95 -11.83 -0.40
N TYR A 180 -12.49 -12.39 -1.52
CA TYR A 180 -12.57 -11.73 -2.82
C TYR A 180 -14.01 -11.46 -3.24
N THR A 181 -14.31 -10.23 -3.64
CA THR A 181 -15.62 -9.76 -4.10
C THR A 181 -15.73 -9.69 -5.62
N GLU A 182 -14.60 -9.88 -6.32
CA GLU A 182 -14.53 -9.85 -7.77
C GLU A 182 -13.37 -10.69 -8.31
N GLY A 183 -13.32 -10.87 -9.63
CA GLY A 183 -12.22 -11.52 -10.32
C GLY A 183 -12.22 -13.05 -10.18
N GLU A 184 -11.08 -13.65 -10.54
CA GLU A 184 -10.93 -15.10 -10.65
C GLU A 184 -11.11 -15.85 -9.32
N TRP A 185 -10.71 -15.20 -8.21
CA TRP A 185 -10.77 -15.80 -6.87
C TRP A 185 -12.00 -15.39 -6.08
N LEU A 186 -13.08 -14.93 -6.77
CA LEU A 186 -14.36 -14.55 -6.17
C LEU A 186 -14.83 -15.60 -5.14
N GLY A 187 -15.19 -15.13 -3.94
CA GLY A 187 -15.68 -15.98 -2.84
C GLY A 187 -14.60 -16.72 -2.06
N SER A 188 -13.32 -16.58 -2.42
CA SER A 188 -12.21 -17.25 -1.73
C SER A 188 -11.58 -16.33 -0.67
N LEU A 189 -11.20 -16.90 0.47
CA LEU A 189 -10.46 -16.20 1.51
C LEU A 189 -8.98 -16.08 1.12
N ILE A 190 -8.40 -14.88 1.23
CA ILE A 190 -7.01 -14.61 0.81
C ILE A 190 -5.99 -15.56 1.42
N TRP A 191 -6.18 -15.98 2.68
CA TRP A 191 -5.22 -16.86 3.36
C TRP A 191 -5.23 -18.29 2.79
N ASP A 192 -6.36 -18.72 2.26
CA ASP A 192 -6.51 -20.07 1.68
C ASP A 192 -5.93 -20.14 0.28
N VAL A 193 -6.05 -19.06 -0.51
CA VAL A 193 -5.66 -19.05 -1.92
C VAL A 193 -4.34 -18.37 -2.22
N ASN A 194 -3.66 -17.74 -1.24
CA ASN A 194 -2.43 -16.98 -1.48
C ASN A 194 -1.33 -17.79 -2.20
N LYS A 195 -1.15 -19.06 -1.84
CA LYS A 195 -0.17 -19.95 -2.49
C LYS A 195 -0.62 -20.34 -3.89
N ASP A 196 -1.92 -20.55 -4.08
CA ASP A 196 -2.48 -20.95 -5.37
C ASP A 196 -2.44 -19.79 -6.38
N ILE A 197 -2.67 -18.55 -5.91
CA ILE A 197 -2.46 -17.34 -6.70
C ILE A 197 -1.03 -17.31 -7.26
N ALA A 198 -0.02 -17.48 -6.39
CA ALA A 198 1.37 -17.46 -6.82
C ALA A 198 1.68 -18.54 -7.87
N LYS A 199 1.16 -19.76 -7.70
CA LYS A 199 1.32 -20.86 -8.65
C LYS A 199 0.61 -20.61 -9.97
N THR A 200 -0.67 -20.24 -9.92
CA THR A 200 -1.47 -19.95 -11.11
C THR A 200 -0.83 -18.84 -11.96
N LEU A 201 -0.37 -17.77 -11.33
CA LEU A 201 0.32 -16.70 -12.04
C LEU A 201 1.69 -17.14 -12.59
N LYS A 202 2.38 -18.08 -11.94
CA LYS A 202 3.61 -18.68 -12.45
C LYS A 202 3.34 -19.53 -13.69
N GLU A 203 2.32 -20.37 -13.67
CA GLU A 203 1.92 -21.22 -14.80
C GLU A 203 1.52 -20.40 -16.02
N ARG A 204 0.92 -19.21 -15.80
CA ARG A 204 0.59 -18.26 -16.88
C ARG A 204 1.78 -17.43 -17.37
N GLY A 205 2.95 -17.62 -16.78
CA GLY A 205 4.14 -16.85 -17.12
C GLY A 205 4.12 -15.39 -16.65
N ILE A 206 3.18 -14.99 -15.80
CA ILE A 206 3.09 -13.66 -15.19
C ILE A 206 4.10 -13.51 -14.06
N VAL A 207 4.27 -14.54 -13.25
CA VAL A 207 5.30 -14.61 -12.21
C VAL A 207 6.56 -15.22 -12.79
N TRP A 208 7.67 -14.50 -12.71
CA TRP A 208 8.97 -15.00 -13.13
C TRP A 208 9.52 -16.03 -12.14
N LYS A 209 9.46 -15.71 -10.82
CA LYS A 209 10.02 -16.57 -9.76
C LYS A 209 9.20 -16.49 -8.49
N ILE A 210 9.05 -17.63 -7.81
CA ILE A 210 8.48 -17.73 -6.46
C ILE A 210 9.61 -18.03 -5.48
N LYS A 211 9.66 -17.31 -4.38
CA LYS A 211 10.51 -17.61 -3.23
C LYS A 211 9.63 -17.76 -2.00
N TYR A 212 10.02 -18.59 -1.05
CA TYR A 212 9.39 -18.63 0.26
C TYR A 212 10.26 -17.90 1.24
N ILE A 213 9.68 -16.92 1.95
CA ILE A 213 10.39 -16.13 2.94
C ILE A 213 9.81 -16.40 4.32
N LYS A 214 10.71 -16.52 5.31
CA LYS A 214 10.32 -16.50 6.71
C LYS A 214 10.37 -15.08 7.21
N HIS A 215 9.26 -14.57 7.71
CA HIS A 215 9.14 -13.21 8.20
C HIS A 215 8.19 -13.12 9.39
N SER A 216 8.34 -12.07 10.17
CA SER A 216 7.44 -11.75 11.26
C SER A 216 6.17 -11.09 10.71
N TYR A 217 5.00 -11.66 11.03
CA TYR A 217 3.71 -11.21 10.47
C TYR A 217 2.71 -10.91 11.60
N PRO A 218 1.95 -9.80 11.50
CA PRO A 218 1.02 -9.41 12.53
C PRO A 218 -0.22 -10.32 12.58
N HIS A 219 -0.60 -10.68 13.81
CA HIS A 219 -1.79 -11.47 14.12
C HIS A 219 -2.62 -10.74 15.18
N CYS A 220 -3.91 -11.00 15.19
CA CYS A 220 -4.76 -10.51 16.27
C CYS A 220 -4.32 -11.11 17.60
N HIS A 221 -3.99 -10.27 18.58
CA HIS A 221 -3.58 -10.71 19.91
C HIS A 221 -4.68 -11.48 20.68
N ARG A 222 -5.95 -11.32 20.28
CA ARG A 222 -7.10 -11.97 20.93
C ARG A 222 -7.45 -13.33 20.33
N CYS A 223 -7.55 -13.42 19.00
CA CYS A 223 -8.02 -14.63 18.32
C CYS A 223 -6.93 -15.32 17.49
N GLY A 224 -5.74 -14.74 17.36
CA GLY A 224 -4.63 -15.33 16.63
C GLY A 224 -4.77 -15.30 15.11
N THR A 225 -5.81 -14.68 14.55
CA THR A 225 -6.01 -14.57 13.10
C THR A 225 -4.97 -13.66 12.48
N LYS A 226 -4.46 -14.01 11.30
CA LYS A 226 -3.60 -13.14 10.48
C LYS A 226 -4.32 -11.83 10.17
N LEU A 227 -3.61 -10.71 10.26
CA LEU A 227 -4.15 -9.40 9.96
C LEU A 227 -3.89 -9.04 8.50
N MET A 228 -4.77 -8.24 7.93
CA MET A 228 -4.56 -7.59 6.63
C MET A 228 -4.72 -6.08 6.80
N TYR A 229 -3.90 -5.32 6.10
CA TYR A 229 -4.18 -3.91 5.91
C TYR A 229 -5.34 -3.74 4.94
N ARG A 230 -6.25 -2.82 5.25
CA ARG A 230 -7.36 -2.47 4.37
C ARG A 230 -7.75 -1.02 4.63
N ALA A 231 -7.81 -0.21 3.57
CA ALA A 231 -8.34 1.14 3.66
C ALA A 231 -9.83 1.07 4.07
N HIS A 232 -10.20 1.79 5.10
CA HIS A 232 -11.54 1.78 5.68
C HIS A 232 -11.99 3.21 5.97
N PRO A 233 -13.20 3.63 5.57
CA PRO A 233 -13.75 4.93 5.93
C PRO A 233 -13.81 5.08 7.45
N SER A 234 -13.25 6.15 7.96
CA SER A 234 -13.16 6.40 9.39
C SER A 234 -13.33 7.88 9.68
N TRP A 235 -13.78 8.21 10.88
CA TRP A 235 -13.80 9.57 11.36
C TRP A 235 -12.45 9.91 11.97
N PHE A 236 -11.89 11.04 11.53
CA PHE A 236 -10.64 11.56 12.03
C PHE A 236 -10.84 12.93 12.67
N MET A 237 -10.14 13.18 13.77
CA MET A 237 -9.89 14.53 14.24
C MET A 237 -8.65 15.05 13.52
N ASP A 238 -8.79 16.17 12.83
CA ASP A 238 -7.70 16.82 12.09
C ASP A 238 -6.71 17.47 13.07
N ILE A 239 -5.75 16.70 13.51
CA ILE A 239 -4.67 17.17 14.41
C ILE A 239 -3.65 17.99 13.62
N ALA A 240 -3.45 17.65 12.34
CA ALA A 240 -2.46 18.32 11.51
C ALA A 240 -2.75 19.83 11.37
N SER A 241 -4.01 20.22 11.20
CA SER A 241 -4.43 21.62 11.10
C SER A 241 -4.25 22.41 12.41
N MET A 242 -4.38 21.73 13.55
CA MET A 242 -4.27 22.35 14.88
C MET A 242 -2.84 22.34 15.46
N ARG A 243 -1.92 21.63 14.82
CA ARG A 243 -0.58 21.34 15.38
C ARG A 243 0.20 22.60 15.77
N LEU A 244 0.20 23.61 14.91
CA LEU A 244 0.94 24.86 15.19
C LEU A 244 0.36 25.61 16.38
N ASP A 245 -0.96 25.65 16.51
CA ASP A 245 -1.62 26.28 17.65
C ASP A 245 -1.35 25.50 18.94
N MET A 246 -1.39 24.17 18.90
CA MET A 246 -1.05 23.31 20.04
C MET A 246 0.40 23.50 20.51
N LEU A 247 1.35 23.63 19.58
CA LEU A 247 2.76 23.89 19.89
C LEU A 247 2.93 25.28 20.53
N LYS A 248 2.24 26.28 20.00
CA LYS A 248 2.24 27.63 20.53
C LYS A 248 1.66 27.66 21.94
N GLU A 249 0.49 27.06 22.16
CA GLU A 249 -0.13 26.99 23.49
C GLU A 249 0.78 26.25 24.50
N ASN A 250 1.42 25.16 24.08
CA ASN A 250 2.40 24.46 24.91
C ASN A 250 3.58 25.36 25.30
N SER A 251 4.07 26.17 24.37
CA SER A 251 5.19 27.08 24.61
C SER A 251 4.80 28.25 25.52
N ASP A 252 3.68 28.90 25.24
CA ASP A 252 3.35 30.19 25.79
C ASP A 252 2.52 30.10 27.08
N ASN A 253 1.64 29.11 27.19
CA ASN A 253 0.60 29.10 28.20
C ASN A 253 0.65 27.92 29.18
N ILE A 254 1.53 26.90 28.94
CA ILE A 254 1.63 25.76 29.86
C ILE A 254 2.95 25.80 30.64
N ASN A 255 2.85 25.71 31.94
CA ASN A 255 4.01 25.58 32.84
C ASN A 255 4.22 24.09 33.17
N TRP A 256 5.39 23.58 32.87
CA TRP A 256 5.76 22.18 33.08
C TRP A 256 6.67 21.96 34.27
N PHE A 257 6.38 20.94 35.05
CA PHE A 257 7.21 20.51 36.17
C PHE A 257 7.47 18.99 36.05
N PRO A 258 8.70 18.55 35.73
CA PRO A 258 9.88 19.36 35.43
C PRO A 258 9.84 20.01 34.03
N GLU A 259 10.50 21.14 33.89
CA GLU A 259 10.47 22.00 32.70
C GLU A 259 10.93 21.28 31.41
N HIS A 260 11.89 20.36 31.51
CA HIS A 260 12.44 19.66 30.34
C HIS A 260 11.40 18.81 29.57
N ILE A 261 10.24 18.48 30.17
CA ILE A 261 9.16 17.75 29.48
C ILE A 261 8.55 18.63 28.39
N LYS A 262 8.48 19.94 28.61
CA LYS A 262 7.87 20.93 27.70
C LYS A 262 8.44 20.82 26.29
N HIS A 263 9.74 21.05 26.14
CA HIS A 263 10.45 21.05 24.84
C HIS A 263 11.06 19.69 24.48
N GLY A 264 10.88 18.71 25.35
CA GLY A 264 11.33 17.35 25.15
C GLY A 264 10.25 16.43 24.59
N ARG A 265 9.81 15.50 25.43
CA ARG A 265 8.91 14.43 25.03
C ARG A 265 7.53 14.92 24.58
N PHE A 266 6.98 15.94 25.25
CA PHE A 266 5.62 16.39 24.96
C PHE A 266 5.54 17.15 23.63
N GLU A 267 6.43 18.13 23.43
CA GLU A 267 6.49 18.89 22.19
C GLU A 267 6.74 17.99 20.98
N LYS A 268 7.69 17.07 21.09
CA LYS A 268 7.96 16.09 20.03
C LYS A 268 6.76 15.18 19.72
N ASN A 269 5.97 14.83 20.75
CA ASN A 269 4.74 14.06 20.51
C ASN A 269 3.71 14.88 19.73
N ILE A 270 3.58 16.20 20.00
CA ILE A 270 2.68 17.08 19.24
C ILE A 270 3.19 17.23 17.79
N GLU A 271 4.49 17.46 17.61
CA GLU A 271 5.12 17.59 16.29
C GLU A 271 4.86 16.39 15.40
N MET A 272 4.89 15.19 15.98
CA MET A 272 4.75 13.92 15.28
C MET A 272 3.32 13.36 15.30
N ALA A 273 2.37 13.99 16.01
CA ALA A 273 1.03 13.46 16.18
C ALA A 273 0.31 13.34 14.82
N PRO A 274 -0.13 12.16 14.41
CA PRO A 274 -0.97 11.99 13.23
C PRO A 274 -2.39 12.46 13.53
N ASP A 275 -3.21 12.60 12.51
CA ASP A 275 -4.65 12.76 12.67
C ASP A 275 -5.22 11.61 13.50
N TRP A 276 -6.09 11.93 14.43
CA TRP A 276 -6.59 10.95 15.37
C TRP A 276 -7.81 10.21 14.84
N ASN A 277 -7.64 8.94 14.52
CA ASN A 277 -8.75 8.07 14.16
C ASN A 277 -9.68 7.83 15.36
N LEU A 278 -10.92 8.32 15.27
CA LEU A 278 -11.95 8.21 16.30
C LEU A 278 -12.81 6.94 16.14
N SER A 279 -12.90 6.38 14.93
CA SER A 279 -13.76 5.23 14.65
C SER A 279 -13.27 3.96 15.35
N ARG A 280 -14.21 3.24 15.97
CA ARG A 280 -13.99 1.91 16.55
C ARG A 280 -15.22 1.05 16.29
N ASP A 281 -15.07 0.00 15.50
CA ASP A 281 -16.15 -0.95 15.19
C ASP A 281 -16.19 -2.06 16.24
N ARG A 282 -16.57 -1.68 17.47
CA ARG A 282 -16.65 -2.62 18.60
C ARG A 282 -17.97 -2.48 19.34
N PHE A 283 -18.47 -3.62 19.85
CA PHE A 283 -19.55 -3.62 20.82
C PHE A 283 -19.13 -2.87 22.09
N TRP A 284 -20.08 -2.22 22.73
CA TRP A 284 -19.88 -1.41 23.96
C TRP A 284 -18.96 -0.20 23.78
N ALA A 285 -18.86 0.31 22.57
CA ALA A 285 -18.22 1.60 22.33
C ALA A 285 -19.19 2.75 22.64
N SER A 286 -18.66 3.90 23.08
CA SER A 286 -19.44 5.12 23.12
C SER A 286 -19.73 5.58 21.70
N PRO A 287 -21.00 5.84 21.35
CA PRO A 287 -21.33 6.37 20.02
C PRO A 287 -20.75 7.77 19.88
N MET A 288 -20.23 8.08 18.70
CA MET A 288 -19.83 9.44 18.36
C MET A 288 -21.08 10.28 18.13
N PRO A 289 -21.16 11.50 18.69
CA PRO A 289 -22.32 12.38 18.54
C PRO A 289 -22.34 13.08 17.16
N VAL A 290 -22.21 12.29 16.10
CA VAL A 290 -22.13 12.77 14.71
C VAL A 290 -23.33 12.26 13.93
N TRP A 291 -24.11 13.19 13.38
CA TRP A 291 -25.20 12.90 12.47
C TRP A 291 -24.79 13.25 11.06
N LYS A 292 -25.00 12.32 10.16
CA LYS A 292 -24.74 12.48 8.75
C LYS A 292 -26.04 12.25 7.97
N GLY A 293 -26.35 13.15 7.07
CA GLY A 293 -27.52 13.08 6.21
C GLY A 293 -27.25 13.65 4.83
N VAL A 294 -28.14 13.34 3.90
CA VAL A 294 -28.09 13.87 2.53
C VAL A 294 -29.42 14.63 2.30
N ASP A 295 -29.34 15.86 1.81
CA ASP A 295 -30.51 16.65 1.49
C ASP A 295 -31.16 16.22 0.14
N LYS A 296 -32.25 16.91 -0.21
CA LYS A 296 -33.01 16.62 -1.44
C LYS A 296 -32.21 16.85 -2.73
N ASP A 297 -31.16 17.67 -2.64
CA ASP A 297 -30.30 18.03 -3.76
C ASP A 297 -29.06 17.11 -3.85
N GLY A 298 -28.99 16.07 -2.98
CA GLY A 298 -27.90 15.12 -2.93
C GLY A 298 -26.67 15.63 -2.17
N LYS A 299 -26.76 16.79 -1.51
CA LYS A 299 -25.66 17.37 -0.74
C LYS A 299 -25.56 16.74 0.65
N GLU A 300 -24.37 16.31 1.01
CA GLU A 300 -24.06 15.72 2.31
C GLU A 300 -23.97 16.81 3.38
N HIS A 301 -24.59 16.56 4.52
CA HIS A 301 -24.54 17.39 5.72
C HIS A 301 -24.02 16.58 6.91
N ILE A 302 -23.13 17.19 7.68
CA ILE A 302 -22.58 16.61 8.90
C ILE A 302 -22.86 17.58 10.05
N LYS A 303 -23.42 17.07 11.15
CA LYS A 303 -23.64 17.82 12.38
C LYS A 303 -23.07 17.06 13.55
N VAL A 304 -22.16 17.69 14.28
CA VAL A 304 -21.68 17.20 15.57
C VAL A 304 -22.53 17.86 16.65
N VAL A 305 -23.10 17.07 17.55
CA VAL A 305 -23.97 17.56 18.65
C VAL A 305 -23.19 17.47 19.96
N GLY A 306 -23.04 18.61 20.64
CA GLY A 306 -22.18 18.74 21.82
C GLY A 306 -22.89 18.51 23.14
N SER A 307 -24.25 18.53 23.19
CA SER A 307 -25.02 18.35 24.42
C SER A 307 -26.38 17.72 24.17
N PHE A 308 -27.03 17.24 25.24
CA PHE A 308 -28.41 16.77 25.16
C PHE A 308 -29.41 17.90 24.89
N ASP A 309 -29.16 19.11 25.38
CA ASP A 309 -30.02 20.27 25.12
C ASP A 309 -29.99 20.62 23.63
N GLU A 310 -28.81 20.68 23.02
CA GLU A 310 -28.68 20.86 21.56
C GLU A 310 -29.39 19.75 20.77
N LEU A 311 -29.27 18.50 21.21
CA LEU A 311 -29.95 17.39 20.57
C LEU A 311 -31.47 17.51 20.64
N TYR A 312 -31.98 17.94 21.82
CA TYR A 312 -33.40 18.20 22.04
C TYR A 312 -33.92 19.35 21.14
N GLU A 313 -33.19 20.46 21.09
CA GLU A 313 -33.55 21.60 20.22
C GLU A 313 -33.59 21.20 18.73
N LEU A 314 -32.59 20.43 18.27
CA LEU A 314 -32.50 20.00 16.87
C LEU A 314 -33.52 18.94 16.52
N SER A 315 -33.88 18.04 17.42
CA SER A 315 -34.82 16.93 17.17
C SER A 315 -36.26 17.29 17.41
N GLY A 316 -36.54 18.34 18.20
CA GLY A 316 -37.89 18.71 18.62
C GLY A 316 -38.55 17.70 19.57
N LYS A 317 -37.76 16.86 20.25
CA LYS A 317 -38.26 15.80 21.15
C LYS A 317 -37.63 15.91 22.51
#